data_5a37244b7da3aab4cf0528e8dbcccd33
#
_entry.id   5a37244b7da3aab4cf0528e8dbcccd33
#
_cell.length_a   1.000
_cell.length_b   1.000
_cell.length_c   1.000
_cell.angle_alpha   90.00
_cell.angle_beta   90.00
_cell.angle_gamma   90.00
#
_symmetry.space_group_name_H-M   'P 1'
#
loop_
_entity.id
_entity.type
_entity.pdbx_description
1 polymer ?
#
loop_
_entity_poly.entity_id
_entity_poly.type
_entity_poly.pdbx_seq_one_letter_code
_entity_poly.pdbx_strand_id
1 'polypeptide(L)'
;MDNKLNNIINEFFENTDAKNDEELNNQLQELMEKYNNGEIDYVNTAMDYAYELLEEAQNTKSKKKAKKLAEEAYLGCPDCFDALLYMVELEDSYIKKLELLEEGLEFEKDKLEEEKYFEKDNIGHFYGIFETRPYMRGLYTKANIFIEMGKIKQARDICKEILKLNKNDNLGARYLLMAIYAFLEDEKEMLALYKKYPEEHLQMLFPLFALYYKNSNDEKAIEYLKRINKSNPNFIKFFKGKMEDNENIMPGYYSIGDSSEIKMYFMNYTFLLLTVPLIEEYILKYSKK
;
A
#
# COMPACT_ATOMS: atom_id res chain seq x y z
N MET A 1 16.52 0.81 -0.30
CA MET A 1 17.25 -0.37 -0.81
C MET A 1 18.21 0.18 -1.83
N ASP A 2 19.46 -0.23 -1.81
CA ASP A 2 20.49 0.32 -2.72
C ASP A 2 20.14 -0.07 -4.18
N ASN A 3 19.71 0.90 -4.98
CA ASN A 3 19.28 0.66 -6.37
C ASN A 3 20.44 0.15 -7.22
N LYS A 4 21.65 0.65 -6.95
CA LYS A 4 22.88 0.23 -7.60
C LYS A 4 23.15 -1.27 -7.38
N LEU A 5 23.02 -1.75 -6.15
CA LEU A 5 23.18 -3.17 -5.83
C LEU A 5 22.13 -4.02 -6.55
N ASN A 6 20.86 -3.56 -6.59
CA ASN A 6 19.80 -4.27 -7.30
C ASN A 6 20.09 -4.41 -8.80
N ASN A 7 20.58 -3.34 -9.44
CA ASN A 7 20.95 -3.37 -10.87
C ASN A 7 22.10 -4.35 -11.12
N ILE A 8 23.13 -4.34 -10.29
CA ILE A 8 24.27 -5.27 -10.37
C ILE A 8 23.80 -6.72 -10.19
N ILE A 9 22.89 -6.99 -9.25
CA ILE A 9 22.33 -8.32 -9.04
C ILE A 9 21.47 -8.75 -10.22
N ASN A 10 20.63 -7.88 -10.78
CA ASN A 10 19.82 -8.19 -11.96
C ASN A 10 20.71 -8.51 -13.18
N GLU A 11 21.73 -7.68 -13.46
CA GLU A 11 22.69 -7.95 -14.52
C GLU A 11 23.43 -9.27 -14.31
N PHE A 12 23.76 -9.60 -13.07
CA PHE A 12 24.34 -10.90 -12.73
C PHE A 12 23.38 -12.06 -13.06
N PHE A 13 22.10 -11.98 -12.70
CA PHE A 13 21.12 -13.02 -12.99
C PHE A 13 20.84 -13.19 -14.49
N GLU A 14 20.91 -12.11 -15.26
CA GLU A 14 20.79 -12.16 -16.73
C GLU A 14 21.99 -12.82 -17.42
N ASN A 15 23.18 -12.72 -16.83
CA ASN A 15 24.44 -13.14 -17.46
C ASN A 15 25.08 -14.39 -16.80
N THR A 16 24.50 -14.92 -15.69
CA THR A 16 25.07 -16.06 -14.99
C THR A 16 24.98 -17.35 -15.83
N ASP A 17 26.04 -18.15 -15.80
CA ASP A 17 26.14 -19.46 -16.42
C ASP A 17 26.05 -20.62 -15.39
N ALA A 18 25.66 -20.30 -14.16
CA ALA A 18 25.53 -21.27 -13.05
C ALA A 18 24.58 -22.42 -13.40
N LYS A 19 25.05 -23.65 -13.19
CA LYS A 19 24.33 -24.88 -13.57
C LYS A 19 23.48 -25.48 -12.45
N ASN A 20 23.66 -25.00 -11.23
CA ASN A 20 22.93 -25.44 -10.04
C ASN A 20 22.97 -24.35 -8.95
N ASP A 21 22.15 -24.54 -7.90
CA ASP A 21 21.98 -23.58 -6.80
C ASP A 21 23.27 -23.34 -6.00
N GLU A 22 24.15 -24.34 -5.88
CA GLU A 22 25.42 -24.21 -5.15
C GLU A 22 26.38 -23.29 -5.93
N GLU A 23 26.50 -23.49 -7.22
CA GLU A 23 27.33 -22.67 -8.11
C GLU A 23 26.79 -21.22 -8.16
N LEU A 24 25.47 -21.07 -8.27
CA LEU A 24 24.80 -19.78 -8.25
C LEU A 24 25.07 -19.01 -6.95
N ASN A 25 24.94 -19.68 -5.80
CA ASN A 25 25.20 -19.06 -4.50
C ASN A 25 26.67 -18.65 -4.33
N ASN A 26 27.61 -19.46 -4.81
CA ASN A 26 29.03 -19.13 -4.76
C ASN A 26 29.36 -17.91 -5.63
N GLN A 27 28.84 -17.84 -6.85
CA GLN A 27 29.02 -16.70 -7.76
C GLN A 27 28.38 -15.44 -7.19
N LEU A 28 27.18 -15.55 -6.58
CA LEU A 28 26.52 -14.42 -5.94
C LEU A 28 27.29 -13.90 -4.72
N GLN A 29 27.85 -14.81 -3.92
CA GLN A 29 28.68 -14.45 -2.77
C GLN A 29 29.96 -13.71 -3.23
N GLU A 30 30.62 -14.19 -4.27
CA GLU A 30 31.78 -13.53 -4.85
C GLU A 30 31.43 -12.11 -5.40
N LEU A 31 30.28 -11.98 -6.06
CA LEU A 31 29.78 -10.69 -6.53
C LEU A 31 29.56 -9.73 -5.36
N MET A 32 28.94 -10.20 -4.28
CA MET A 32 28.70 -9.39 -3.07
C MET A 32 30.00 -8.95 -2.38
N GLU A 33 31.02 -9.84 -2.33
CA GLU A 33 32.33 -9.49 -1.80
C GLU A 33 33.01 -8.40 -2.66
N LYS A 34 32.98 -8.53 -3.99
CA LYS A 34 33.50 -7.51 -4.91
C LYS A 34 32.77 -6.17 -4.78
N TYR A 35 31.43 -6.21 -4.61
CA TYR A 35 30.65 -5.00 -4.38
C TYR A 35 31.05 -4.30 -3.08
N ASN A 36 31.14 -5.05 -1.98
CA ASN A 36 31.49 -4.52 -0.66
C ASN A 36 32.92 -3.95 -0.63
N ASN A 37 33.83 -4.50 -1.44
CA ASN A 37 35.20 -4.04 -1.57
C ASN A 37 35.35 -2.84 -2.54
N GLY A 38 34.28 -2.45 -3.25
CA GLY A 38 34.32 -1.38 -4.26
C GLY A 38 35.08 -1.77 -5.54
N GLU A 39 35.18 -3.06 -5.83
CA GLU A 39 35.92 -3.61 -6.99
C GLU A 39 35.07 -3.69 -8.26
N ILE A 40 33.75 -3.39 -8.16
CA ILE A 40 32.84 -3.37 -9.31
C ILE A 40 32.84 -1.97 -9.92
N ASP A 41 33.30 -1.90 -11.16
CA ASP A 41 33.24 -0.67 -11.97
C ASP A 41 31.82 -0.47 -12.51
N TYR A 42 31.01 0.26 -11.72
CA TYR A 42 29.60 0.52 -12.03
C TYR A 42 29.43 1.97 -12.46
N VAL A 43 28.85 2.16 -13.64
CA VAL A 43 28.50 3.50 -14.15
C VAL A 43 27.08 3.81 -13.75
N ASN A 44 26.88 4.87 -12.95
CA ASN A 44 25.54 5.29 -12.53
C ASN A 44 24.66 5.56 -13.74
N THR A 45 23.46 4.99 -13.70
CA THR A 45 22.40 5.23 -14.69
C THR A 45 21.61 6.50 -14.35
N ALA A 46 20.78 6.98 -15.27
CA ALA A 46 19.83 8.07 -14.97
C ALA A 46 18.90 7.73 -13.79
N MET A 47 18.52 6.46 -13.68
CA MET A 47 17.70 5.96 -12.58
C MET A 47 18.44 6.04 -11.23
N ASP A 48 19.74 5.71 -11.18
CA ASP A 48 20.53 5.81 -9.95
C ASP A 48 20.62 7.26 -9.47
N TYR A 49 20.90 8.21 -10.38
CA TYR A 49 20.92 9.64 -10.06
C TYR A 49 19.54 10.14 -9.57
N ALA A 50 18.46 9.65 -10.18
CA ALA A 50 17.11 10.01 -9.74
C ALA A 50 16.82 9.50 -8.31
N TYR A 51 17.24 8.28 -7.97
CA TYR A 51 17.10 7.77 -6.60
C TYR A 51 18.01 8.48 -5.59
N GLU A 52 19.24 8.88 -5.95
CA GLU A 52 20.10 9.72 -5.09
C GLU A 52 19.44 11.06 -4.76
N LEU A 53 18.87 11.73 -5.77
CA LEU A 53 18.11 12.98 -5.58
C LEU A 53 16.86 12.76 -4.73
N LEU A 54 16.15 11.65 -4.92
CA LEU A 54 14.96 11.31 -4.16
C LEU A 54 15.30 11.02 -2.69
N GLU A 55 16.39 10.32 -2.41
CA GLU A 55 16.88 10.09 -1.05
C GLU A 55 17.25 11.42 -0.38
N GLU A 56 17.96 12.32 -1.07
CA GLU A 56 18.24 13.67 -0.54
C GLU A 56 16.95 14.45 -0.28
N ALA A 57 15.95 14.33 -1.17
CA ALA A 57 14.64 14.96 -1.01
C ALA A 57 13.91 14.48 0.25
N GLN A 58 13.93 13.17 0.52
CA GLN A 58 13.30 12.56 1.70
C GLN A 58 14.01 12.91 3.00
N ASN A 59 15.32 13.10 2.97
CA ASN A 59 16.13 13.43 4.14
C ASN A 59 16.17 14.93 4.48
N THR A 60 15.70 15.81 3.59
CA THR A 60 15.69 17.25 3.87
C THR A 60 14.48 17.69 4.68
N LYS A 61 14.69 18.61 5.64
CA LYS A 61 13.60 19.22 6.43
C LYS A 61 12.81 20.32 5.67
N SER A 62 13.34 20.78 4.55
CA SER A 62 12.74 21.85 3.77
C SER A 62 11.84 21.30 2.68
N LYS A 63 10.51 21.41 2.86
CA LYS A 63 9.52 21.00 1.86
C LYS A 63 9.80 21.60 0.48
N LYS A 64 10.22 22.88 0.41
CA LYS A 64 10.58 23.55 -0.85
C LYS A 64 11.79 22.90 -1.51
N LYS A 65 12.83 22.53 -0.72
CA LYS A 65 14.02 21.84 -1.25
C LYS A 65 13.65 20.42 -1.67
N ALA A 66 12.87 19.69 -0.86
CA ALA A 66 12.39 18.36 -1.18
C ALA A 66 11.62 18.32 -2.52
N LYS A 67 10.70 19.27 -2.72
CA LYS A 67 9.94 19.38 -3.96
C LYS A 67 10.85 19.60 -5.18
N LYS A 68 11.84 20.49 -5.06
CA LYS A 68 12.79 20.79 -6.14
C LYS A 68 13.63 19.56 -6.51
N LEU A 69 14.15 18.84 -5.52
CA LEU A 69 14.93 17.62 -5.73
C LEU A 69 14.12 16.50 -6.37
N ALA A 70 12.86 16.31 -5.94
CA ALA A 70 11.96 15.34 -6.55
C ALA A 70 11.62 15.71 -8.01
N GLU A 71 11.40 17.00 -8.30
CA GLU A 71 11.21 17.50 -9.67
C GLU A 71 12.45 17.24 -10.53
N GLU A 72 13.67 17.53 -10.02
CA GLU A 72 14.92 17.24 -10.71
C GLU A 72 15.11 15.74 -10.97
N ALA A 73 14.78 14.89 -10.00
CA ALA A 73 14.82 13.43 -10.15
C ALA A 73 13.88 12.94 -11.26
N TYR A 74 12.63 13.40 -11.25
CA TYR A 74 11.65 13.00 -12.26
C TYR A 74 11.96 13.54 -13.65
N LEU A 75 12.42 14.79 -13.77
CA LEU A 75 12.83 15.37 -15.06
C LEU A 75 14.08 14.71 -15.64
N GLY A 76 15.01 14.27 -14.79
CA GLY A 76 16.22 13.56 -15.19
C GLY A 76 15.99 12.10 -15.59
N CYS A 77 14.96 11.48 -15.01
CA CYS A 77 14.54 10.11 -15.29
C CYS A 77 13.03 9.95 -15.11
N PRO A 78 12.20 10.16 -16.14
CA PRO A 78 10.74 9.99 -16.05
C PRO A 78 10.30 8.58 -15.66
N ASP A 79 11.14 7.57 -15.91
CA ASP A 79 10.91 6.20 -15.46
C ASP A 79 11.01 6.03 -13.92
N CYS A 80 11.59 7.01 -13.21
CA CYS A 80 11.59 7.03 -11.75
C CYS A 80 10.23 7.48 -11.20
N PHE A 81 9.24 6.59 -11.31
CA PHE A 81 7.87 6.87 -10.88
C PHE A 81 7.76 7.17 -9.38
N ASP A 82 8.71 6.69 -8.57
CA ASP A 82 8.77 7.01 -7.14
C ASP A 82 9.04 8.50 -6.89
N ALA A 83 9.77 9.17 -7.77
CA ALA A 83 9.96 10.62 -7.70
C ALA A 83 8.65 11.36 -7.96
N LEU A 84 7.86 10.93 -8.95
CA LEU A 84 6.53 11.45 -9.20
C LEU A 84 5.60 11.24 -7.99
N LEU A 85 5.56 10.04 -7.42
CA LEU A 85 4.75 9.75 -6.23
C LEU A 85 5.13 10.65 -5.05
N TYR A 86 6.41 10.91 -4.87
CA TYR A 86 6.87 11.81 -3.82
C TYR A 86 6.51 13.28 -4.10
N MET A 87 6.57 13.73 -5.36
CA MET A 87 6.04 15.06 -5.75
C MET A 87 4.55 15.19 -5.44
N VAL A 88 3.76 14.15 -5.72
CA VAL A 88 2.33 14.07 -5.39
C VAL A 88 2.13 14.15 -3.87
N GLU A 89 2.94 13.46 -3.08
CA GLU A 89 2.87 13.54 -1.61
C GLU A 89 3.12 14.96 -1.11
N LEU A 90 4.13 15.64 -1.65
CA LEU A 90 4.53 17.00 -1.26
C LEU A 90 3.58 18.09 -1.75
N GLU A 91 2.68 17.83 -2.68
CA GLU A 91 1.71 18.83 -3.17
C GLU A 91 0.60 19.06 -2.12
N ASP A 92 0.16 20.30 -1.94
CA ASP A 92 -0.87 20.64 -0.95
C ASP A 92 -2.29 20.58 -1.54
N SER A 93 -2.43 20.85 -2.85
CA SER A 93 -3.71 20.86 -3.53
C SER A 93 -4.08 19.46 -4.04
N TYR A 94 -5.19 18.91 -3.55
CA TYR A 94 -5.70 17.61 -4.04
C TYR A 94 -6.01 17.59 -5.54
N ILE A 95 -6.42 18.72 -6.11
CA ILE A 95 -6.65 18.84 -7.55
C ILE A 95 -5.33 18.67 -8.29
N LYS A 96 -4.29 19.38 -7.88
CA LYS A 96 -2.96 19.28 -8.49
C LYS A 96 -2.30 17.92 -8.25
N LYS A 97 -2.50 17.32 -7.05
CA LYS A 97 -2.07 15.93 -6.79
C LYS A 97 -2.64 14.98 -7.83
N LEU A 98 -3.94 15.11 -8.09
CA LEU A 98 -4.64 14.23 -9.02
C LEU A 98 -4.20 14.47 -10.46
N GLU A 99 -4.09 15.73 -10.90
CA GLU A 99 -3.60 16.10 -12.23
C GLU A 99 -2.20 15.52 -12.48
N LEU A 100 -1.25 15.77 -11.57
CA LEU A 100 0.12 15.26 -11.67
C LEU A 100 0.17 13.72 -11.72
N LEU A 101 -0.61 13.07 -10.87
CA LEU A 101 -0.65 11.61 -10.81
C LEU A 101 -1.33 11.00 -12.04
N GLU A 102 -2.35 11.65 -12.59
CA GLU A 102 -3.05 11.15 -13.79
C GLU A 102 -2.15 11.22 -15.02
N GLU A 103 -1.40 12.31 -15.20
CA GLU A 103 -0.39 12.42 -16.27
C GLU A 103 0.66 11.31 -16.17
N GLY A 104 1.20 11.06 -14.97
CA GLY A 104 2.19 9.99 -14.78
C GLY A 104 1.61 8.58 -14.95
N LEU A 105 0.38 8.35 -14.51
CA LEU A 105 -0.29 7.06 -14.71
C LEU A 105 -0.63 6.78 -16.18
N GLU A 106 -0.95 7.82 -16.96
CA GLU A 106 -1.17 7.69 -18.40
C GLU A 106 0.14 7.30 -19.09
N PHE A 107 1.24 8.00 -18.79
CA PHE A 107 2.57 7.70 -19.31
C PHE A 107 3.00 6.25 -19.00
N GLU A 108 2.91 5.83 -17.72
CA GLU A 108 3.26 4.46 -17.31
C GLU A 108 2.36 3.41 -17.98
N LYS A 109 1.07 3.70 -18.11
CA LYS A 109 0.13 2.79 -18.76
C LYS A 109 0.49 2.58 -20.23
N ASP A 110 0.73 3.66 -20.97
CA ASP A 110 1.08 3.59 -22.40
C ASP A 110 2.37 2.77 -22.60
N LYS A 111 3.39 3.00 -21.76
CA LYS A 111 4.64 2.22 -21.77
C LYS A 111 4.36 0.72 -21.54
N LEU A 112 3.58 0.39 -20.49
CA LEU A 112 3.24 -1.00 -20.18
C LEU A 112 2.38 -1.66 -21.28
N GLU A 113 1.55 -0.89 -21.99
CA GLU A 113 0.79 -1.38 -23.15
C GLU A 113 1.72 -1.66 -24.35
N GLU A 114 2.67 -0.77 -24.65
CA GLU A 114 3.67 -0.96 -25.70
C GLU A 114 4.55 -2.19 -25.43
N GLU A 115 4.95 -2.41 -24.19
CA GLU A 115 5.73 -3.56 -23.73
C GLU A 115 4.87 -4.83 -23.52
N LYS A 116 3.58 -4.78 -23.81
CA LYS A 116 2.62 -5.90 -23.76
C LYS A 116 2.36 -6.49 -22.36
N TYR A 117 2.59 -5.72 -21.30
CA TYR A 117 2.30 -6.19 -19.95
C TYR A 117 0.80 -6.37 -19.70
N PHE A 118 -0.09 -5.68 -20.40
CA PHE A 118 -1.55 -5.86 -20.30
C PHE A 118 -2.10 -7.09 -21.04
N GLU A 119 -1.25 -7.98 -21.52
CA GLU A 119 -1.70 -9.24 -22.08
C GLU A 119 -2.34 -10.15 -21.02
N LYS A 120 -3.21 -11.06 -21.48
CA LYS A 120 -4.08 -11.88 -20.62
C LYS A 120 -3.30 -12.67 -19.55
N ASP A 121 -2.13 -13.15 -19.86
CA ASP A 121 -1.34 -14.00 -18.97
C ASP A 121 -0.72 -13.23 -17.79
N ASN A 122 -0.54 -11.93 -17.94
CA ASN A 122 -0.03 -11.05 -16.90
C ASN A 122 -1.14 -10.49 -15.99
N ILE A 123 -2.38 -10.42 -16.50
CA ILE A 123 -3.53 -9.90 -15.72
C ILE A 123 -3.82 -10.82 -14.54
N GLY A 124 -3.74 -10.27 -13.35
CA GLY A 124 -3.88 -10.97 -12.07
C GLY A 124 -2.55 -11.17 -11.34
N HIS A 125 -1.42 -10.85 -11.96
CA HIS A 125 -0.07 -11.06 -11.43
C HIS A 125 0.80 -9.80 -11.44
N PHE A 126 0.25 -8.62 -11.74
CA PHE A 126 0.97 -7.37 -11.94
C PHE A 126 2.01 -7.06 -10.86
N TYR A 127 1.67 -7.21 -9.59
CA TYR A 127 2.65 -6.91 -8.54
C TYR A 127 3.79 -7.94 -8.46
N GLY A 128 3.65 -9.09 -9.09
CA GLY A 128 4.71 -10.10 -9.27
C GLY A 128 5.74 -9.69 -10.33
N ILE A 129 5.35 -8.82 -11.26
CA ILE A 129 6.18 -8.29 -12.34
C ILE A 129 6.77 -6.97 -11.85
N PHE A 130 8.08 -6.82 -11.92
CA PHE A 130 8.77 -5.67 -11.33
C PHE A 130 8.38 -4.35 -12.01
N GLU A 131 8.32 -4.35 -13.32
CA GLU A 131 8.06 -3.20 -14.18
C GLU A 131 6.65 -2.62 -13.97
N THR A 132 5.69 -3.43 -13.58
CA THR A 132 4.31 -2.98 -13.37
C THR A 132 4.02 -2.45 -11.96
N ARG A 133 4.95 -2.62 -11.00
CA ARG A 133 4.77 -2.18 -9.60
C ARG A 133 4.59 -0.66 -9.45
N PRO A 134 5.33 0.19 -10.19
CA PRO A 134 5.13 1.64 -10.14
C PRO A 134 3.69 2.03 -10.48
N TYR A 135 3.16 1.50 -11.58
CA TYR A 135 1.77 1.71 -11.99
C TYR A 135 0.77 1.29 -10.90
N MET A 136 0.99 0.11 -10.31
CA MET A 136 0.12 -0.39 -9.23
C MET A 136 0.15 0.49 -7.99
N ARG A 137 1.33 1.02 -7.59
CA ARG A 137 1.46 1.99 -6.50
C ARG A 137 0.75 3.31 -6.83
N GLY A 138 0.88 3.79 -8.07
CA GLY A 138 0.17 4.97 -8.56
C GLY A 138 -1.34 4.83 -8.48
N LEU A 139 -1.90 3.69 -8.91
CA LEU A 139 -3.33 3.41 -8.78
C LEU A 139 -3.78 3.44 -7.31
N TYR A 140 -3.00 2.83 -6.41
CA TYR A 140 -3.34 2.83 -4.98
C TYR A 140 -3.30 4.24 -4.37
N THR A 141 -2.29 5.04 -4.75
CA THR A 141 -2.20 6.47 -4.36
C THR A 141 -3.41 7.25 -4.88
N LYS A 142 -3.84 7.01 -6.14
CA LYS A 142 -5.04 7.63 -6.72
C LYS A 142 -6.30 7.28 -5.93
N ALA A 143 -6.44 6.02 -5.52
CA ALA A 143 -7.58 5.59 -4.69
C ALA A 143 -7.62 6.34 -3.36
N ASN A 144 -6.47 6.50 -2.68
CA ASN A 144 -6.39 7.26 -1.43
C ASN A 144 -6.71 8.75 -1.64
N ILE A 145 -6.21 9.39 -2.70
CA ILE A 145 -6.56 10.78 -3.03
C ILE A 145 -8.08 10.90 -3.24
N PHE A 146 -8.73 9.97 -3.92
CA PHE A 146 -10.17 9.99 -4.06
C PHE A 146 -10.92 9.84 -2.74
N ILE A 147 -10.42 9.02 -1.79
CA ILE A 147 -10.98 8.94 -0.42
C ILE A 147 -10.91 10.32 0.26
N GLU A 148 -9.75 10.96 0.24
CA GLU A 148 -9.53 12.27 0.87
C GLU A 148 -10.38 13.38 0.22
N MET A 149 -10.65 13.27 -1.08
CA MET A 149 -11.56 14.17 -1.81
C MET A 149 -13.05 13.83 -1.61
N GLY A 150 -13.40 12.77 -0.86
CA GLY A 150 -14.78 12.29 -0.71
C GLY A 150 -15.35 11.60 -1.95
N LYS A 151 -14.54 11.31 -2.95
CA LYS A 151 -14.92 10.62 -4.20
C LYS A 151 -14.91 9.10 -4.03
N ILE A 152 -15.69 8.61 -3.07
CA ILE A 152 -15.66 7.21 -2.59
C ILE A 152 -15.95 6.19 -3.68
N LYS A 153 -16.86 6.49 -4.62
CA LYS A 153 -17.19 5.57 -5.72
C LYS A 153 -16.03 5.41 -6.71
N GLN A 154 -15.30 6.49 -6.98
CA GLN A 154 -14.10 6.45 -7.82
C GLN A 154 -12.99 5.64 -7.14
N ALA A 155 -12.77 5.84 -5.84
CA ALA A 155 -11.83 5.03 -5.07
C ALA A 155 -12.18 3.54 -5.10
N ARG A 156 -13.48 3.19 -4.97
CA ARG A 156 -13.97 1.80 -5.13
C ARG A 156 -13.56 1.21 -6.47
N ASP A 157 -13.79 1.96 -7.55
CA ASP A 157 -13.56 1.45 -8.90
C ASP A 157 -12.06 1.23 -9.17
N ILE A 158 -11.19 2.10 -8.67
CA ILE A 158 -9.73 1.91 -8.69
C ILE A 158 -9.31 0.68 -7.86
N CYS A 159 -9.84 0.50 -6.64
CA CYS A 159 -9.51 -0.70 -5.84
C CYS A 159 -9.94 -1.99 -6.55
N LYS A 160 -11.08 -1.99 -7.25
CA LYS A 160 -11.52 -3.14 -8.08
C LYS A 160 -10.56 -3.39 -9.24
N GLU A 161 -10.05 -2.35 -9.89
CA GLU A 161 -9.03 -2.46 -10.93
C GLU A 161 -7.74 -3.05 -10.39
N ILE A 162 -7.22 -2.55 -9.25
CA ILE A 162 -6.04 -3.10 -8.59
C ILE A 162 -6.21 -4.60 -8.32
N LEU A 163 -7.34 -5.03 -7.76
CA LEU A 163 -7.61 -6.45 -7.47
C LEU A 163 -7.83 -7.31 -8.71
N LYS A 164 -8.19 -6.71 -9.85
CA LYS A 164 -8.23 -7.38 -11.15
C LYS A 164 -6.83 -7.60 -11.70
N LEU A 165 -5.99 -6.57 -11.63
CA LEU A 165 -4.61 -6.60 -12.13
C LEU A 165 -3.70 -7.47 -11.27
N ASN A 166 -3.95 -7.54 -9.95
CA ASN A 166 -3.17 -8.31 -9.00
C ASN A 166 -4.05 -9.05 -7.99
N LYS A 167 -4.34 -10.33 -8.25
CA LYS A 167 -5.24 -11.16 -7.43
C LYS A 167 -4.69 -11.47 -6.05
N ASN A 168 -3.36 -11.47 -5.88
CA ASN A 168 -2.70 -11.70 -4.58
C ASN A 168 -2.78 -10.48 -3.66
N ASP A 169 -3.11 -9.32 -4.22
CA ASP A 169 -3.33 -8.06 -3.49
C ASP A 169 -2.17 -7.67 -2.55
N ASN A 170 -0.97 -7.62 -3.06
CA ASN A 170 0.22 -7.24 -2.30
C ASN A 170 0.15 -5.81 -1.72
N LEU A 171 -0.71 -4.94 -2.27
CA LEU A 171 -0.92 -3.58 -1.79
C LEU A 171 -1.99 -3.46 -0.71
N GLY A 172 -2.76 -4.50 -0.45
CA GLY A 172 -3.85 -4.47 0.54
C GLY A 172 -5.07 -3.67 0.09
N ALA A 173 -5.30 -3.51 -1.23
CA ALA A 173 -6.46 -2.80 -1.77
C ALA A 173 -7.79 -3.41 -1.32
N ARG A 174 -7.83 -4.72 -0.98
CA ARG A 174 -9.00 -5.40 -0.40
C ARG A 174 -9.43 -4.76 0.91
N TYR A 175 -8.50 -4.28 1.74
CA TYR A 175 -8.82 -3.68 3.03
C TYR A 175 -9.49 -2.33 2.86
N LEU A 176 -8.96 -1.49 1.95
CA LEU A 176 -9.57 -0.22 1.59
C LEU A 176 -10.96 -0.46 0.97
N LEU A 177 -11.08 -1.45 0.09
CA LEU A 177 -12.35 -1.79 -0.57
C LEU A 177 -13.40 -2.30 0.43
N MET A 178 -13.01 -3.09 1.46
CA MET A 178 -13.90 -3.48 2.55
C MET A 178 -14.46 -2.26 3.29
N ALA A 179 -13.59 -1.30 3.64
CA ALA A 179 -14.02 -0.07 4.30
C ALA A 179 -14.94 0.79 3.40
N ILE A 180 -14.66 0.85 2.10
CA ILE A 180 -15.49 1.54 1.11
C ILE A 180 -16.88 0.88 1.01
N TYR A 181 -16.97 -0.45 0.96
CA TYR A 181 -18.26 -1.14 0.92
C TYR A 181 -19.09 -0.92 2.20
N ALA A 182 -18.44 -0.89 3.37
CA ALA A 182 -19.13 -0.52 4.62
C ALA A 182 -19.63 0.92 4.61
N PHE A 183 -18.82 1.84 4.05
CA PHE A 183 -19.22 3.24 3.86
C PHE A 183 -20.45 3.36 2.97
N LEU A 184 -20.45 2.66 1.83
CA LEU A 184 -21.53 2.67 0.82
C LEU A 184 -22.71 1.74 1.17
N GLU A 185 -22.60 0.96 2.25
CA GLU A 185 -23.60 -0.04 2.68
C GLU A 185 -23.86 -1.14 1.65
N ASP A 186 -22.84 -1.47 0.84
CA ASP A 186 -22.92 -2.50 -0.19
C ASP A 186 -22.59 -3.90 0.40
N GLU A 187 -23.55 -4.46 1.14
CA GLU A 187 -23.41 -5.78 1.81
C GLU A 187 -23.06 -6.89 0.81
N LYS A 188 -23.67 -6.87 -0.37
CA LYS A 188 -23.50 -7.93 -1.38
C LYS A 188 -22.04 -8.03 -1.85
N GLU A 189 -21.50 -6.90 -2.30
CA GLU A 189 -20.12 -6.86 -2.81
C GLU A 189 -19.11 -7.07 -1.68
N MET A 190 -19.40 -6.56 -0.47
CA MET A 190 -18.57 -6.77 0.72
C MET A 190 -18.46 -8.25 1.09
N LEU A 191 -19.58 -8.97 1.15
CA LEU A 191 -19.56 -10.40 1.46
C LEU A 191 -18.89 -11.24 0.37
N ALA A 192 -19.02 -10.84 -0.89
CA ALA A 192 -18.31 -11.48 -2.00
C ALA A 192 -16.79 -11.29 -1.87
N LEU A 193 -16.35 -10.07 -1.50
CA LEU A 193 -14.93 -9.77 -1.25
C LEU A 193 -14.40 -10.53 -0.04
N TYR A 194 -15.13 -10.54 1.08
CA TYR A 194 -14.76 -11.27 2.28
C TYR A 194 -14.65 -12.79 2.03
N LYS A 195 -15.56 -13.36 1.24
CA LYS A 195 -15.47 -14.78 0.84
C LYS A 195 -14.22 -15.08 0.02
N LYS A 196 -13.77 -14.13 -0.80
CA LYS A 196 -12.55 -14.28 -1.61
C LYS A 196 -11.28 -14.17 -0.76
N TYR A 197 -11.29 -13.32 0.27
CA TYR A 197 -10.18 -13.06 1.19
C TYR A 197 -10.65 -13.23 2.64
N PRO A 198 -10.78 -14.48 3.14
CA PRO A 198 -11.39 -14.75 4.45
C PRO A 198 -10.37 -14.62 5.59
N GLU A 199 -10.06 -13.39 5.99
CA GLU A 199 -9.05 -13.09 7.01
C GLU A 199 -9.70 -12.61 8.31
N GLU A 200 -9.20 -13.10 9.46
CA GLU A 200 -9.74 -12.86 10.80
C GLU A 200 -8.93 -11.77 11.53
N HIS A 201 -8.83 -10.59 10.96
CA HIS A 201 -8.17 -9.45 11.58
C HIS A 201 -8.98 -8.14 11.36
N LEU A 202 -8.56 -7.07 12.02
CA LEU A 202 -9.34 -5.84 12.15
C LEU A 202 -9.74 -5.22 10.80
N GLN A 203 -8.81 -5.21 9.80
CA GLN A 203 -9.04 -4.61 8.49
C GLN A 203 -10.21 -5.26 7.73
N MET A 204 -10.50 -6.55 7.97
CA MET A 204 -11.61 -7.25 7.35
C MET A 204 -12.85 -7.29 8.21
N LEU A 205 -12.68 -7.44 9.54
CA LEU A 205 -13.80 -7.65 10.46
C LEU A 205 -14.49 -6.34 10.86
N PHE A 206 -13.75 -5.25 11.05
CA PHE A 206 -14.35 -3.98 11.48
C PHE A 206 -15.32 -3.39 10.46
N PRO A 207 -15.03 -3.39 9.14
CA PRO A 207 -16.01 -2.97 8.14
C PRO A 207 -17.30 -3.77 8.20
N LEU A 208 -17.25 -5.10 8.40
CA LEU A 208 -18.42 -5.95 8.56
C LEU A 208 -19.21 -5.59 9.82
N PHE A 209 -18.51 -5.39 10.93
CA PHE A 209 -19.14 -4.91 12.18
C PHE A 209 -19.83 -3.56 11.96
N ALA A 210 -19.16 -2.59 11.33
CA ALA A 210 -19.71 -1.26 11.07
C ALA A 210 -20.94 -1.31 10.16
N LEU A 211 -20.91 -2.14 9.11
CA LEU A 211 -22.05 -2.34 8.22
C LEU A 211 -23.27 -2.88 8.97
N TYR A 212 -23.12 -3.93 9.78
CA TYR A 212 -24.24 -4.52 10.50
C TYR A 212 -24.75 -3.62 11.64
N TYR A 213 -23.86 -2.84 12.25
CA TYR A 213 -24.25 -1.77 13.18
C TYR A 213 -25.13 -0.73 12.47
N LYS A 214 -24.71 -0.22 11.29
CA LYS A 214 -25.51 0.75 10.48
C LYS A 214 -26.88 0.19 10.08
N ASN A 215 -26.92 -1.08 9.71
CA ASN A 215 -28.16 -1.77 9.30
C ASN A 215 -29.03 -2.23 10.47
N SER A 216 -28.71 -1.85 11.71
CA SER A 216 -29.44 -2.25 12.92
C SER A 216 -29.57 -3.77 13.08
N ASN A 217 -28.62 -4.54 12.56
CA ASN A 217 -28.53 -5.99 12.73
C ASN A 217 -27.64 -6.32 13.93
N ASP A 218 -28.21 -6.19 15.13
CA ASP A 218 -27.48 -6.37 16.39
C ASP A 218 -26.87 -7.77 16.54
N GLU A 219 -27.53 -8.81 16.02
CA GLU A 219 -27.03 -10.19 16.09
C GLU A 219 -25.68 -10.32 15.38
N LYS A 220 -25.62 -9.93 14.12
CA LYS A 220 -24.39 -9.97 13.33
C LYS A 220 -23.36 -8.97 13.84
N ALA A 221 -23.77 -7.76 14.22
CA ALA A 221 -22.85 -6.76 14.75
C ALA A 221 -22.13 -7.29 16.00
N ILE A 222 -22.84 -7.91 16.94
CA ILE A 222 -22.26 -8.50 18.15
C ILE A 222 -21.36 -9.70 17.80
N GLU A 223 -21.75 -10.53 16.83
CA GLU A 223 -20.91 -11.62 16.35
C GLU A 223 -19.55 -11.10 15.87
N TYR A 224 -19.55 -10.10 14.96
CA TYR A 224 -18.30 -9.53 14.46
C TYR A 224 -17.49 -8.80 15.53
N LEU A 225 -18.15 -8.12 16.48
CA LEU A 225 -17.46 -7.51 17.62
C LEU A 225 -16.72 -8.55 18.49
N LYS A 226 -17.33 -9.72 18.72
CA LYS A 226 -16.67 -10.82 19.42
C LYS A 226 -15.48 -11.38 18.64
N ARG A 227 -15.61 -11.52 17.32
CA ARG A 227 -14.52 -11.98 16.45
C ARG A 227 -13.35 -10.98 16.46
N ILE A 228 -13.64 -9.68 16.36
CA ILE A 228 -12.60 -8.63 16.46
C ILE A 228 -11.87 -8.73 17.80
N ASN A 229 -12.60 -8.82 18.92
CA ASN A 229 -11.98 -8.90 20.25
C ASN A 229 -11.19 -10.20 20.46
N LYS A 230 -11.58 -11.29 19.79
CA LYS A 230 -10.83 -12.54 19.78
C LYS A 230 -9.53 -12.41 18.99
N SER A 231 -9.58 -11.76 17.84
CA SER A 231 -8.42 -11.52 16.97
C SER A 231 -7.45 -10.49 17.57
N ASN A 232 -8.00 -9.42 18.17
CA ASN A 232 -7.21 -8.39 18.84
C ASN A 232 -7.81 -7.99 20.20
N PRO A 233 -7.33 -8.58 21.32
CA PRO A 233 -7.83 -8.28 22.66
C PRO A 233 -7.62 -6.81 23.09
N ASN A 234 -6.78 -6.05 22.39
CA ASN A 234 -6.58 -4.63 22.67
C ASN A 234 -7.70 -3.76 22.11
N PHE A 235 -8.55 -4.29 21.22
CA PHE A 235 -9.63 -3.52 20.60
C PHE A 235 -10.60 -2.91 21.63
N ILE A 236 -11.13 -3.74 22.53
CA ILE A 236 -12.03 -3.24 23.59
C ILE A 236 -11.27 -2.41 24.64
N LYS A 237 -9.99 -2.72 24.90
CA LYS A 237 -9.15 -1.92 25.80
C LYS A 237 -8.94 -0.51 25.26
N PHE A 238 -8.80 -0.36 23.95
CA PHE A 238 -8.68 0.95 23.29
C PHE A 238 -9.88 1.84 23.62
N PHE A 239 -11.11 1.38 23.40
CA PHE A 239 -12.33 2.15 23.72
C PHE A 239 -12.55 2.36 25.23
N LYS A 240 -11.95 1.56 26.08
CA LYS A 240 -11.97 1.75 27.55
C LYS A 240 -10.85 2.68 28.05
N GLY A 241 -10.01 3.22 27.16
CA GLY A 241 -8.84 4.01 27.54
C GLY A 241 -7.80 3.23 28.35
N LYS A 242 -7.73 1.88 28.16
CA LYS A 242 -6.85 0.96 28.90
C LYS A 242 -5.87 0.21 28.02
N MET A 243 -5.76 0.61 26.75
CA MET A 243 -4.79 0.03 25.84
C MET A 243 -3.39 0.56 26.17
N GLU A 244 -2.45 -0.34 26.39
CA GLU A 244 -1.05 0.01 26.58
C GLU A 244 -0.44 0.36 25.22
N ASP A 245 0.36 1.41 25.21
CA ASP A 245 1.09 1.86 24.03
C ASP A 245 2.36 1.04 23.84
N ASN A 246 2.50 0.45 22.67
CA ASN A 246 3.78 -0.12 22.26
C ASN A 246 4.57 0.98 21.54
N GLU A 247 5.53 1.62 22.24
CA GLU A 247 6.32 2.75 21.74
C GLU A 247 7.31 2.35 20.63
N ASN A 248 7.54 1.05 20.42
CA ASN A 248 8.55 0.53 19.49
C ASN A 248 7.99 0.18 18.10
N ILE A 249 6.97 0.89 17.64
CA ILE A 249 6.38 0.64 16.32
C ILE A 249 7.14 1.43 15.26
N MET A 250 7.71 0.74 14.27
CA MET A 250 8.27 1.39 13.09
C MET A 250 7.14 2.10 12.31
N PRO A 251 7.34 3.35 11.88
CA PRO A 251 6.35 4.06 11.07
C PRO A 251 5.93 3.22 9.84
N GLY A 252 4.63 3.11 9.60
CA GLY A 252 4.07 2.36 8.48
C GLY A 252 3.94 0.84 8.69
N TYR A 253 4.41 0.30 9.83
CA TYR A 253 4.28 -1.11 10.17
C TYR A 253 3.31 -1.33 11.32
N TYR A 254 2.61 -2.46 11.31
CA TYR A 254 1.79 -2.93 12.41
C TYR A 254 1.84 -4.47 12.50
N SER A 255 1.55 -4.99 13.68
CA SER A 255 1.42 -6.43 13.91
C SER A 255 -0.03 -6.78 14.16
N ILE A 256 -0.55 -7.82 13.49
CA ILE A 256 -1.91 -8.32 13.69
C ILE A 256 -2.07 -8.78 15.14
N GLY A 257 -3.16 -8.39 15.78
CA GLY A 257 -3.45 -8.69 17.19
C GLY A 257 -2.79 -7.74 18.21
N ASP A 258 -2.00 -6.77 17.74
CA ASP A 258 -1.30 -5.78 18.58
C ASP A 258 -2.05 -4.44 18.63
N SER A 259 -1.65 -3.54 19.57
CA SER A 259 -2.16 -2.17 19.65
C SER A 259 -1.87 -1.33 18.41
N SER A 260 -0.77 -1.62 17.70
CA SER A 260 -0.40 -0.97 16.45
C SER A 260 -1.41 -1.18 15.33
N GLU A 261 -1.99 -2.37 15.23
CA GLU A 261 -3.07 -2.66 14.26
C GLU A 261 -4.25 -1.72 14.43
N ILE A 262 -4.66 -1.49 15.67
CA ILE A 262 -5.81 -0.63 16.00
C ILE A 262 -5.53 0.82 15.63
N LYS A 263 -4.35 1.32 16.01
CA LYS A 263 -3.94 2.70 15.69
C LYS A 263 -3.88 2.92 14.19
N MET A 264 -3.19 2.02 13.48
CA MET A 264 -3.04 2.11 12.03
C MET A 264 -4.41 2.03 11.33
N TYR A 265 -5.29 1.14 11.80
CA TYR A 265 -6.63 1.03 11.25
C TYR A 265 -7.40 2.34 11.35
N PHE A 266 -7.47 2.94 12.55
CA PHE A 266 -8.23 4.16 12.75
C PHE A 266 -7.60 5.39 12.09
N MET A 267 -6.28 5.41 11.91
CA MET A 267 -5.61 6.44 11.11
C MET A 267 -5.98 6.35 9.62
N ASN A 268 -5.96 5.15 9.06
CA ASN A 268 -6.13 4.96 7.61
C ASN A 268 -7.61 4.98 7.17
N TYR A 269 -8.55 4.62 8.06
CA TYR A 269 -9.97 4.44 7.71
C TYR A 269 -10.90 5.42 8.45
N THR A 270 -10.40 6.62 8.77
CA THR A 270 -11.17 7.69 9.42
C THR A 270 -12.47 8.02 8.69
N PHE A 271 -12.49 7.96 7.36
CA PHE A 271 -13.69 8.22 6.57
C PHE A 271 -14.84 7.27 6.89
N LEU A 272 -14.56 6.00 7.21
CA LEU A 272 -15.59 5.04 7.64
C LEU A 272 -16.08 5.38 9.06
N LEU A 273 -15.17 5.73 9.97
CA LEU A 273 -15.53 6.07 11.36
C LEU A 273 -16.49 7.26 11.45
N LEU A 274 -16.33 8.24 10.55
CA LEU A 274 -17.24 9.39 10.49
C LEU A 274 -18.69 9.00 10.16
N THR A 275 -18.92 7.82 9.59
CA THR A 275 -20.29 7.30 9.31
C THR A 275 -20.93 6.58 10.51
N VAL A 276 -20.16 6.30 11.55
CA VAL A 276 -20.59 5.56 12.74
C VAL A 276 -20.17 6.27 14.04
N PRO A 277 -20.55 7.55 14.23
CA PRO A 277 -20.00 8.40 15.29
C PRO A 277 -20.31 7.90 16.72
N LEU A 278 -21.35 7.08 16.90
CA LEU A 278 -21.74 6.50 18.20
C LEU A 278 -21.31 5.04 18.37
N ILE A 279 -20.46 4.52 17.51
CA ILE A 279 -20.05 3.11 17.53
C ILE A 279 -19.32 2.74 18.83
N GLU A 280 -18.64 3.70 19.46
CA GLU A 280 -17.97 3.53 20.75
C GLU A 280 -18.95 3.14 21.85
N GLU A 281 -20.08 3.86 21.98
CA GLU A 281 -21.11 3.55 22.99
C GLU A 281 -21.66 2.13 22.77
N TYR A 282 -21.85 1.74 21.51
CA TYR A 282 -22.31 0.39 21.17
C TYR A 282 -21.28 -0.66 21.59
N ILE A 283 -20.00 -0.47 21.23
CA ILE A 283 -18.90 -1.37 21.62
C ILE A 283 -18.85 -1.53 23.16
N LEU A 284 -18.86 -0.42 23.89
CA LEU A 284 -18.79 -0.44 25.36
C LEU A 284 -19.99 -1.12 25.99
N LYS A 285 -21.21 -0.93 25.43
CA LYS A 285 -22.43 -1.58 25.87
C LYS A 285 -22.35 -3.11 25.78
N TYR A 286 -21.89 -3.62 24.63
CA TYR A 286 -21.88 -5.05 24.34
C TYR A 286 -20.57 -5.76 24.71
N SER A 287 -19.51 -5.02 25.07
CA SER A 287 -18.26 -5.58 25.59
C SER A 287 -18.35 -6.20 26.98
N LYS A 288 -19.48 -6.05 27.68
CA LYS A 288 -19.74 -6.57 29.03
C LYS A 288 -20.43 -7.94 28.99
N LYS A 289 -20.86 -8.39 27.82
CA LYS A 289 -21.52 -9.68 27.58
C LYS A 289 -20.55 -10.68 26.91
#